data_1668306e78cdfffb68ad441f7c7ccce9
#
_entry.id   1668306e78cdfffb68ad441f7c7ccce9
#
_cell.length_a   1.000
_cell.length_b   1.000
_cell.length_c   1.000
_cell.angle_alpha   90.00
_cell.angle_beta   90.00
_cell.angle_gamma   90.00
#
_symmetry.space_group_name_H-M   'P 1'
#
loop_
_entity.id
_entity.type
_entity.pdbx_description
1 polymer ?
#
loop_
_entity_poly.entity_id
_entity_poly.type
_entity_poly.pdbx_seq_one_letter_code
_entity_poly.pdbx_strand_id
1 'polypeptide(L)'
;LGLLDIFNRSPEQKVEKLKTKLSQKYGDPSIRQTAIAALGELHVPEAVEALLGRFTFSVEPQTRDAEEKEEVFELLCERGEAAVELVQAFLKRYETGTSWALRVLAHILPEEQTTTFACEFLQKLSRTYTRSFEKKLVFLQYVADKQHPAVAPATLPYLEDMTDDVKINALLVLGKHPFEEARIPILELLLSPSTAKRVQTHAIEALYTSALSVQGYREKVEALLQPPWYLNRAGLLRRLDQAPTKEEA
;
A
#
# COMPACT_ATOMS: atom_id res chain seq x y z
N LEU A 1 31.20 -26.70 34.98
CA LEU A 1 30.55 -25.57 34.26
C LEU A 1 29.30 -26.11 33.63
N GLY A 2 28.19 -26.02 34.05
CA GLY A 2 27.20 -25.19 34.55
C GLY A 2 25.88 -25.61 33.93
N LEU A 3 25.17 -26.70 34.44
CA LEU A 3 23.74 -26.96 34.11
C LEU A 3 22.83 -25.77 34.50
N LEU A 4 23.32 -24.87 35.34
CA LEU A 4 22.59 -23.66 35.77
C LEU A 4 22.63 -22.50 34.76
N ASP A 5 23.55 -22.49 33.80
CA ASP A 5 23.62 -21.45 32.72
C ASP A 5 22.53 -21.59 31.65
N ILE A 6 21.87 -22.74 31.60
CA ILE A 6 20.79 -23.01 30.65
C ILE A 6 19.49 -22.33 31.10
N PHE A 7 19.31 -22.07 32.38
CA PHE A 7 18.08 -21.48 32.93
C PHE A 7 18.10 -19.95 33.08
N ASN A 8 19.23 -19.28 32.86
CA ASN A 8 19.40 -17.85 33.18
C ASN A 8 19.68 -16.98 31.93
N ARG A 9 19.14 -17.35 30.77
CA ARG A 9 19.25 -16.49 29.60
C ARG A 9 18.32 -15.29 29.75
N SER A 10 18.84 -14.09 29.52
CA SER A 10 18.00 -12.88 29.44
C SER A 10 16.94 -13.03 28.34
N PRO A 11 15.79 -12.37 28.44
CA PRO A 11 14.76 -12.37 27.40
C PRO A 11 15.34 -12.03 26.00
N GLU A 12 16.27 -11.08 25.92
CA GLU A 12 16.96 -10.67 24.69
C GLU A 12 17.78 -11.82 24.07
N GLN A 13 18.54 -12.58 24.88
CA GLN A 13 19.29 -13.73 24.38
C GLN A 13 18.37 -14.85 23.87
N LYS A 14 17.19 -15.02 24.49
CA LYS A 14 16.18 -15.97 24.00
C LYS A 14 15.64 -15.52 22.65
N VAL A 15 15.28 -14.22 22.51
CA VAL A 15 14.78 -13.64 21.25
C VAL A 15 15.79 -13.81 20.13
N GLU A 16 17.07 -13.49 20.34
CA GLU A 16 18.08 -13.58 19.27
C GLU A 16 18.26 -15.02 18.75
N LYS A 17 18.21 -16.01 19.65
CA LYS A 17 18.22 -17.42 19.27
C LYS A 17 16.96 -17.82 18.46
N LEU A 18 15.77 -17.34 18.88
CA LEU A 18 14.52 -17.63 18.20
C LEU A 18 14.46 -16.94 16.83
N LYS A 19 14.93 -15.70 16.73
CA LYS A 19 15.06 -14.95 15.48
C LYS A 19 15.96 -15.67 14.48
N THR A 20 17.10 -16.23 14.94
CA THR A 20 17.97 -17.04 14.08
C THR A 20 17.23 -18.27 13.55
N LYS A 21 16.43 -18.96 14.38
CA LYS A 21 15.62 -20.10 13.96
C LYS A 21 14.50 -19.69 12.98
N LEU A 22 13.82 -18.58 13.26
CA LEU A 22 12.76 -18.03 12.42
C LEU A 22 13.27 -17.68 11.00
N SER A 23 14.51 -17.20 10.89
CA SER A 23 15.12 -16.78 9.61
C SER A 23 15.56 -17.94 8.71
N GLN A 24 15.43 -19.19 9.12
CA GLN A 24 15.86 -20.36 8.35
C GLN A 24 14.87 -20.68 7.24
N LYS A 25 15.13 -20.16 6.02
CA LYS A 25 14.27 -20.38 4.85
C LYS A 25 14.21 -21.86 4.42
N TYR A 26 15.32 -22.57 4.49
CA TYR A 26 15.51 -23.92 3.91
C TYR A 26 15.59 -25.03 4.97
N GLY A 27 15.33 -24.72 6.23
CA GLY A 27 15.35 -25.69 7.32
C GLY A 27 14.03 -26.43 7.51
N ASP A 28 13.99 -27.31 8.51
CA ASP A 28 12.75 -27.97 8.92
C ASP A 28 11.71 -26.89 9.32
N PRO A 29 10.53 -26.91 8.72
CA PRO A 29 9.48 -25.94 9.03
C PRO A 29 9.04 -25.96 10.50
N SER A 30 9.09 -27.08 11.17
CA SER A 30 8.74 -27.19 12.59
C SER A 30 9.62 -26.30 13.48
N ILE A 31 10.87 -26.03 13.06
CA ILE A 31 11.79 -25.14 13.76
C ILE A 31 11.27 -23.69 13.71
N ARG A 32 10.75 -23.24 12.54
CA ARG A 32 10.18 -21.88 12.41
C ARG A 32 8.89 -21.76 13.19
N GLN A 33 7.96 -22.74 13.06
CA GLN A 33 6.71 -22.75 13.81
C GLN A 33 6.95 -22.69 15.33
N THR A 34 7.86 -23.55 15.85
CA THR A 34 8.25 -23.51 17.26
C THR A 34 8.83 -22.14 17.65
N ALA A 35 9.58 -21.50 16.75
CA ALA A 35 10.15 -20.18 17.02
C ALA A 35 9.08 -19.08 17.01
N ILE A 36 8.09 -19.13 16.09
CA ILE A 36 6.96 -18.20 16.03
C ILE A 36 6.16 -18.29 17.32
N ALA A 37 5.71 -19.49 17.73
CA ALA A 37 4.96 -19.71 18.95
C ALA A 37 5.73 -19.21 20.19
N ALA A 38 7.03 -19.57 20.30
CA ALA A 38 7.87 -19.14 21.42
C ALA A 38 8.11 -17.62 21.46
N LEU A 39 8.19 -16.93 20.32
CA LEU A 39 8.23 -15.47 20.24
C LEU A 39 6.89 -14.85 20.64
N GLY A 40 5.79 -15.52 20.29
CA GLY A 40 4.45 -15.16 20.72
C GLY A 40 4.29 -15.09 22.23
N GLU A 41 4.94 -15.97 22.97
CA GLU A 41 4.93 -15.98 24.45
C GLU A 41 5.78 -14.88 25.11
N LEU A 42 6.69 -14.24 24.34
CA LEU A 42 7.60 -13.23 24.88
C LEU A 42 7.01 -11.83 24.71
N HIS A 43 6.69 -11.15 25.83
CA HIS A 43 6.08 -9.82 25.86
C HIS A 43 7.14 -8.71 25.92
N VAL A 44 8.10 -8.75 24.97
CA VAL A 44 9.18 -7.76 24.87
C VAL A 44 9.22 -7.18 23.43
N PRO A 45 9.64 -5.93 23.27
CA PRO A 45 9.70 -5.26 21.95
C PRO A 45 10.49 -6.03 20.90
N GLU A 46 11.61 -6.65 21.32
CA GLU A 46 12.49 -7.42 20.45
C GLU A 46 11.81 -8.66 19.86
N ALA A 47 10.83 -9.24 20.57
CA ALA A 47 10.04 -10.35 20.05
C ALA A 47 9.08 -9.88 18.93
N VAL A 48 8.47 -8.70 19.07
CA VAL A 48 7.67 -8.06 18.03
C VAL A 48 8.51 -7.80 16.77
N GLU A 49 9.70 -7.23 16.93
CA GLU A 49 10.63 -6.99 15.81
C GLU A 49 11.05 -8.31 15.13
N ALA A 50 11.29 -9.36 15.90
CA ALA A 50 11.65 -10.67 15.36
C ALA A 50 10.49 -11.28 14.56
N LEU A 51 9.25 -11.20 15.07
CA LEU A 51 8.04 -11.64 14.37
C LEU A 51 7.81 -10.86 13.06
N LEU A 52 7.92 -9.53 13.08
CA LEU A 52 7.85 -8.68 11.88
C LEU A 52 8.88 -9.11 10.82
N GLY A 53 10.05 -9.57 11.24
CA GLY A 53 11.07 -10.10 10.34
C GLY A 53 10.57 -11.26 9.46
N ARG A 54 9.57 -12.06 9.92
CA ARG A 54 8.99 -13.15 9.12
C ARG A 54 8.32 -12.65 7.83
N PHE A 55 7.80 -11.45 7.83
CA PHE A 55 7.17 -10.86 6.64
C PHE A 55 8.15 -10.50 5.51
N THR A 56 9.45 -10.47 5.80
CA THR A 56 10.46 -10.02 4.83
C THR A 56 10.90 -11.06 3.82
N PHE A 57 10.48 -12.31 3.97
CA PHE A 57 10.87 -13.41 3.08
C PHE A 57 9.71 -14.39 2.84
N SER A 58 9.85 -15.23 1.81
CA SER A 58 8.92 -16.29 1.48
C SER A 58 9.59 -17.66 1.60
N VAL A 59 8.78 -18.68 1.88
CA VAL A 59 9.18 -20.09 1.96
C VAL A 59 8.27 -20.94 1.08
N GLU A 60 8.73 -22.14 0.72
CA GLU A 60 7.95 -23.11 -0.01
C GLU A 60 7.42 -24.22 0.92
N PRO A 61 6.23 -24.76 0.66
CA PRO A 61 5.26 -24.31 -0.34
C PRO A 61 4.56 -23.00 0.08
N GLN A 62 3.95 -22.27 -0.89
CA GLN A 62 3.28 -20.98 -0.64
C GLN A 62 2.16 -21.07 0.39
N THR A 63 1.47 -22.22 0.48
CA THR A 63 0.44 -22.44 1.52
C THR A 63 1.02 -22.31 2.91
N ARG A 64 2.17 -22.90 3.15
CA ARG A 64 2.88 -22.79 4.43
C ARG A 64 3.40 -21.38 4.70
N ASP A 65 3.89 -20.70 3.66
CA ASP A 65 4.30 -19.30 3.80
C ASP A 65 3.15 -18.42 4.28
N ALA A 66 1.96 -18.63 3.72
CA ALA A 66 0.75 -17.93 4.11
C ALA A 66 0.31 -18.28 5.55
N GLU A 67 0.33 -19.57 5.92
CA GLU A 67 -0.01 -20.03 7.27
C GLU A 67 0.90 -19.42 8.34
N GLU A 68 2.22 -19.49 8.14
CA GLU A 68 3.18 -18.90 9.07
C GLU A 68 3.04 -17.36 9.20
N LYS A 69 2.75 -16.67 8.09
CA LYS A 69 2.53 -15.22 8.11
C LYS A 69 1.21 -14.84 8.76
N GLU A 70 0.17 -15.65 8.59
CA GLU A 70 -1.11 -15.46 9.29
C GLU A 70 -0.95 -15.64 10.79
N GLU A 71 -0.27 -16.71 11.24
CA GLU A 71 0.04 -16.91 12.65
C GLU A 71 0.81 -15.70 13.24
N VAL A 72 1.81 -15.20 12.54
CA VAL A 72 2.54 -14.00 12.94
C VAL A 72 1.65 -12.76 12.98
N PHE A 73 0.74 -12.62 12.02
CA PHE A 73 -0.24 -11.53 12.01
C PHE A 73 -1.12 -11.56 13.24
N GLU A 74 -1.68 -12.73 13.60
CA GLU A 74 -2.52 -12.91 14.78
C GLU A 74 -1.77 -12.55 16.07
N LEU A 75 -0.57 -13.08 16.24
CA LEU A 75 0.30 -12.79 17.40
C LEU A 75 0.64 -11.30 17.52
N LEU A 76 0.87 -10.60 16.41
CA LEU A 76 1.13 -9.16 16.43
C LEU A 76 -0.14 -8.35 16.76
N CYS A 77 -1.29 -8.77 16.26
CA CYS A 77 -2.58 -8.16 16.59
C CYS A 77 -2.92 -8.29 18.08
N GLU A 78 -2.62 -9.44 18.69
CA GLU A 78 -2.80 -9.66 20.14
C GLU A 78 -1.95 -8.71 21.01
N ARG A 79 -0.85 -8.17 20.48
CA ARG A 79 -0.02 -7.16 21.18
C ARG A 79 -0.72 -5.78 21.24
N GLY A 80 -1.71 -5.55 20.40
CA GLY A 80 -2.45 -4.29 20.37
C GLY A 80 -1.54 -3.07 20.21
N GLU A 81 -1.82 -2.01 20.95
CA GLU A 81 -1.09 -0.74 20.84
C GLU A 81 0.42 -0.86 21.07
N ALA A 82 0.89 -1.85 21.85
CA ALA A 82 2.30 -2.05 22.10
C ALA A 82 3.10 -2.42 20.84
N ALA A 83 2.45 -2.93 19.78
CA ALA A 83 3.09 -3.25 18.50
C ALA A 83 3.13 -2.06 17.54
N VAL A 84 2.30 -1.02 17.71
CA VAL A 84 2.07 0.03 16.72
C VAL A 84 3.35 0.74 16.31
N GLU A 85 4.13 1.26 17.25
CA GLU A 85 5.37 1.99 16.94
C GLU A 85 6.40 1.10 16.22
N LEU A 86 6.50 -0.18 16.61
CA LEU A 86 7.42 -1.14 16.01
C LEU A 86 7.00 -1.50 14.58
N VAL A 87 5.70 -1.68 14.34
CA VAL A 87 5.16 -1.91 12.99
C VAL A 87 5.38 -0.70 12.09
N GLN A 88 5.15 0.52 12.60
CA GLN A 88 5.43 1.75 11.86
C GLN A 88 6.94 1.91 11.56
N ALA A 89 7.81 1.57 12.50
CA ALA A 89 9.27 1.57 12.30
C ALA A 89 9.67 0.53 11.23
N PHE A 90 9.07 -0.66 11.27
CA PHE A 90 9.26 -1.70 10.26
C PHE A 90 8.89 -1.20 8.86
N LEU A 91 7.71 -0.59 8.69
CA LEU A 91 7.25 -0.03 7.42
C LEU A 91 8.20 1.06 6.87
N LYS A 92 8.83 1.84 7.76
CA LYS A 92 9.82 2.85 7.36
C LYS A 92 11.13 2.22 6.89
N ARG A 93 11.56 1.13 7.54
CA ARG A 93 12.89 0.53 7.36
C ARG A 93 12.95 -0.50 6.23
N TYR A 94 11.92 -1.37 6.10
CA TYR A 94 11.97 -2.52 5.21
C TYR A 94 11.17 -2.27 3.93
N GLU A 95 11.68 -2.74 2.79
CA GLU A 95 11.02 -2.63 1.48
C GLU A 95 10.04 -3.78 1.21
N THR A 96 10.16 -4.90 1.93
CA THR A 96 9.32 -6.09 1.79
C THR A 96 8.43 -6.29 3.01
N GLY A 97 7.36 -7.10 2.87
CA GLY A 97 6.43 -7.37 3.97
C GLY A 97 5.45 -6.23 4.27
N THR A 98 5.41 -5.20 3.43
CA THR A 98 4.61 -3.99 3.61
C THR A 98 3.12 -4.29 3.75
N SER A 99 2.56 -5.17 2.92
CA SER A 99 1.13 -5.52 2.96
C SER A 99 0.72 -6.15 4.28
N TRP A 100 1.53 -7.07 4.81
CA TRP A 100 1.29 -7.71 6.09
C TRP A 100 1.40 -6.73 7.26
N ALA A 101 2.45 -5.92 7.28
CA ALA A 101 2.65 -4.93 8.35
C ALA A 101 1.55 -3.86 8.34
N LEU A 102 1.11 -3.39 7.17
CA LEU A 102 0.00 -2.44 7.06
C LEU A 102 -1.33 -3.08 7.49
N ARG A 103 -1.54 -4.36 7.20
CA ARG A 103 -2.69 -5.13 7.66
C ARG A 103 -2.73 -5.23 9.20
N VAL A 104 -1.58 -5.42 9.85
CA VAL A 104 -1.48 -5.39 11.33
C VAL A 104 -1.91 -4.02 11.86
N LEU A 105 -1.40 -2.91 11.32
CA LEU A 105 -1.83 -1.56 11.73
C LEU A 105 -3.32 -1.34 11.54
N ALA A 106 -3.86 -1.77 10.39
CA ALA A 106 -5.28 -1.62 10.07
C ALA A 106 -6.19 -2.48 10.97
N HIS A 107 -5.67 -3.52 11.59
CA HIS A 107 -6.40 -4.32 12.58
C HIS A 107 -6.36 -3.70 13.98
N ILE A 108 -5.20 -3.16 14.37
CA ILE A 108 -5.00 -2.64 15.73
C ILE A 108 -5.58 -1.23 15.90
N LEU A 109 -5.38 -0.37 14.90
CA LEU A 109 -5.77 1.03 14.96
C LEU A 109 -7.14 1.28 14.33
N PRO A 110 -7.88 2.30 14.79
CA PRO A 110 -9.03 2.83 14.09
C PRO A 110 -8.68 3.20 12.63
N GLU A 111 -9.63 3.02 11.71
CA GLU A 111 -9.43 3.28 10.28
C GLU A 111 -8.90 4.69 10.01
N GLU A 112 -9.41 5.71 10.69
CA GLU A 112 -8.97 7.09 10.55
C GLU A 112 -7.47 7.27 10.86
N GLN A 113 -6.99 6.66 11.96
CA GLN A 113 -5.59 6.76 12.37
C GLN A 113 -4.67 6.03 11.39
N THR A 114 -5.07 4.84 10.94
CA THR A 114 -4.29 4.08 9.96
C THR A 114 -4.26 4.82 8.61
N THR A 115 -5.37 5.43 8.20
CA THR A 115 -5.45 6.19 6.95
C THR A 115 -4.60 7.46 7.04
N THR A 116 -4.63 8.17 8.16
CA THR A 116 -3.77 9.33 8.41
C THR A 116 -2.30 8.93 8.30
N PHE A 117 -1.89 7.87 8.99
CA PHE A 117 -0.53 7.34 8.89
C PHE A 117 -0.16 6.99 7.44
N ALA A 118 -1.05 6.30 6.71
CA ALA A 118 -0.80 5.91 5.33
C ALA A 118 -0.61 7.13 4.40
N CYS A 119 -1.43 8.17 4.55
CA CYS A 119 -1.31 9.41 3.79
C CYS A 119 -0.01 10.16 4.11
N GLU A 120 0.35 10.30 5.38
CA GLU A 120 1.62 10.91 5.79
C GLU A 120 2.83 10.11 5.26
N PHE A 121 2.71 8.79 5.29
CA PHE A 121 3.75 7.91 4.77
C PHE A 121 3.92 8.07 3.26
N LEU A 122 2.83 8.11 2.50
CA LEU A 122 2.84 8.40 1.06
C LEU A 122 3.51 9.75 0.76
N GLN A 123 3.16 10.82 1.49
CA GLN A 123 3.79 12.14 1.31
C GLN A 123 5.30 12.12 1.56
N LYS A 124 5.77 11.36 2.54
CA LYS A 124 7.21 11.19 2.80
C LYS A 124 7.87 10.36 1.71
N LEU A 125 7.22 9.26 1.30
CA LEU A 125 7.74 8.34 0.31
C LEU A 125 7.86 8.97 -1.09
N SER A 126 6.98 9.90 -1.46
CA SER A 126 7.04 10.63 -2.74
C SER A 126 8.31 11.49 -2.87
N ARG A 127 8.89 11.93 -1.73
CA ARG A 127 10.10 12.75 -1.68
C ARG A 127 11.38 11.94 -1.51
N THR A 128 11.25 10.62 -1.35
CA THR A 128 12.38 9.73 -1.05
C THR A 128 12.58 8.77 -2.20
N TYR A 129 13.84 8.62 -2.63
CA TYR A 129 14.16 7.59 -3.59
C TYR A 129 13.94 6.20 -2.97
N THR A 130 13.11 5.38 -3.59
CA THR A 130 12.95 3.97 -3.24
C THR A 130 13.11 3.09 -4.48
N ARG A 131 13.80 1.97 -4.33
CA ARG A 131 13.95 0.98 -5.39
C ARG A 131 12.71 0.11 -5.56
N SER A 132 11.93 -0.05 -4.50
CA SER A 132 10.72 -0.86 -4.52
C SER A 132 9.49 -0.01 -4.80
N PHE A 133 8.89 -0.19 -5.96
CA PHE A 133 7.58 0.39 -6.28
C PHE A 133 6.43 -0.34 -5.55
N GLU A 134 6.64 -1.59 -5.09
CA GLU A 134 5.63 -2.39 -4.40
C GLU A 134 5.10 -1.69 -3.14
N LYS A 135 5.98 -1.07 -2.37
CA LYS A 135 5.59 -0.30 -1.18
C LYS A 135 4.63 0.84 -1.54
N LYS A 136 4.90 1.58 -2.63
CA LYS A 136 4.02 2.64 -3.12
C LYS A 136 2.65 2.08 -3.51
N LEU A 137 2.63 0.95 -4.24
CA LEU A 137 1.39 0.30 -4.64
C LEU A 137 0.55 -0.15 -3.45
N VAL A 138 1.16 -0.79 -2.45
CA VAL A 138 0.44 -1.25 -1.24
C VAL A 138 -0.25 -0.08 -0.54
N PHE A 139 0.44 1.04 -0.35
CA PHE A 139 -0.15 2.20 0.31
C PHE A 139 -1.21 2.91 -0.55
N LEU A 140 -0.99 3.07 -1.87
CA LEU A 140 -1.99 3.63 -2.79
C LEU A 140 -3.25 2.77 -2.83
N GLN A 141 -3.11 1.44 -2.89
CA GLN A 141 -4.24 0.51 -2.85
C GLN A 141 -4.98 0.56 -1.52
N TYR A 142 -4.26 0.69 -0.41
CA TYR A 142 -4.89 0.81 0.91
C TYR A 142 -5.77 2.05 1.02
N VAL A 143 -5.29 3.23 0.55
CA VAL A 143 -6.05 4.48 0.67
C VAL A 143 -7.15 4.64 -0.38
N ALA A 144 -7.19 3.81 -1.42
CA ALA A 144 -8.07 3.97 -2.58
C ALA A 144 -9.58 4.04 -2.24
N ASP A 145 -10.00 3.32 -1.20
CA ASP A 145 -11.42 3.26 -0.77
C ASP A 145 -11.67 3.99 0.57
N LYS A 146 -10.67 4.73 1.08
CA LYS A 146 -10.75 5.40 2.39
C LYS A 146 -11.25 6.83 2.25
N GLN A 147 -12.37 7.15 2.90
CA GLN A 147 -12.95 8.49 2.91
C GLN A 147 -12.19 9.41 3.88
N HIS A 148 -11.08 10.01 3.39
CA HIS A 148 -10.25 10.89 4.20
C HIS A 148 -9.69 12.05 3.34
N PRO A 149 -9.71 13.31 3.83
CA PRO A 149 -9.33 14.49 3.04
C PRO A 149 -7.87 14.51 2.58
N ALA A 150 -6.99 13.81 3.29
CA ALA A 150 -5.58 13.75 2.93
C ALA A 150 -5.26 12.75 1.79
N VAL A 151 -6.21 11.91 1.36
CA VAL A 151 -5.95 10.86 0.36
C VAL A 151 -5.55 11.47 -0.98
N ALA A 152 -6.35 12.36 -1.54
CA ALA A 152 -6.05 12.97 -2.83
C ALA A 152 -4.74 13.79 -2.82
N PRO A 153 -4.49 14.70 -1.85
CA PRO A 153 -3.21 15.41 -1.75
C PRO A 153 -1.99 14.49 -1.59
N ALA A 154 -2.11 13.40 -0.83
CA ALA A 154 -1.04 12.45 -0.64
C ALA A 154 -0.75 11.61 -1.90
N THR A 155 -1.76 11.43 -2.75
CA THR A 155 -1.68 10.64 -3.98
C THR A 155 -1.15 11.45 -5.17
N LEU A 156 -1.45 12.74 -5.23
CA LEU A 156 -1.13 13.62 -6.37
C LEU A 156 0.31 13.50 -6.88
N PRO A 157 1.37 13.47 -6.03
CA PRO A 157 2.76 13.39 -6.51
C PRO A 157 3.08 12.11 -7.29
N TYR A 158 2.27 11.06 -7.14
CA TYR A 158 2.51 9.76 -7.81
C TYR A 158 2.07 9.74 -9.27
N LEU A 159 1.40 10.77 -9.76
CA LEU A 159 1.17 10.98 -11.20
C LEU A 159 2.48 11.22 -11.96
N GLU A 160 3.52 11.70 -11.30
CA GLU A 160 4.85 11.94 -11.87
C GLU A 160 5.83 10.77 -11.62
N ASP A 161 5.39 9.67 -11.02
CA ASP A 161 6.26 8.51 -10.75
C ASP A 161 6.84 7.93 -12.05
N MET A 162 8.04 7.38 -11.96
CA MET A 162 8.69 6.75 -13.13
C MET A 162 8.02 5.45 -13.57
N THR A 163 7.30 4.79 -12.66
CA THR A 163 6.66 3.48 -12.87
C THR A 163 5.21 3.66 -13.28
N ASP A 164 4.84 3.14 -14.45
CA ASP A 164 3.46 3.22 -14.96
C ASP A 164 2.42 2.64 -14.02
N ASP A 165 2.73 1.52 -13.36
CA ASP A 165 1.79 0.87 -12.43
C ASP A 165 1.49 1.76 -11.21
N VAL A 166 2.47 2.55 -10.76
CA VAL A 166 2.28 3.55 -9.71
C VAL A 166 1.39 4.69 -10.20
N LYS A 167 1.64 5.22 -11.42
CA LYS A 167 0.78 6.25 -12.04
C LYS A 167 -0.66 5.76 -12.18
N ILE A 168 -0.85 4.53 -12.65
CA ILE A 168 -2.18 3.92 -12.80
C ILE A 168 -2.89 3.82 -11.46
N ASN A 169 -2.23 3.34 -10.41
CA ASN A 169 -2.84 3.27 -9.08
C ASN A 169 -3.17 4.67 -8.54
N ALA A 170 -2.30 5.67 -8.77
CA ALA A 170 -2.60 7.06 -8.42
C ALA A 170 -3.83 7.60 -9.16
N LEU A 171 -3.96 7.34 -10.46
CA LEU A 171 -5.13 7.71 -11.26
C LEU A 171 -6.41 7.03 -10.73
N LEU A 172 -6.35 5.75 -10.36
CA LEU A 172 -7.49 5.03 -9.78
C LEU A 172 -7.94 5.64 -8.44
N VAL A 173 -6.99 6.03 -7.60
CA VAL A 173 -7.30 6.73 -6.33
C VAL A 173 -7.93 8.09 -6.61
N LEU A 174 -7.30 8.93 -7.44
CA LEU A 174 -7.78 10.29 -7.75
C LEU A 174 -9.11 10.30 -8.51
N GLY A 175 -9.41 9.25 -9.26
CA GLY A 175 -10.73 9.06 -9.86
C GLY A 175 -11.84 8.92 -8.82
N LYS A 176 -11.57 8.25 -7.69
CA LYS A 176 -12.52 8.06 -6.59
C LYS A 176 -12.57 9.23 -5.60
N HIS A 177 -11.52 10.06 -5.58
CA HIS A 177 -11.36 11.21 -4.69
C HIS A 177 -11.23 12.49 -5.49
N PRO A 178 -12.35 13.11 -5.96
CA PRO A 178 -12.32 14.34 -6.76
C PRO A 178 -11.46 15.42 -6.10
N PHE A 179 -10.47 15.92 -6.84
CA PHE A 179 -9.49 16.89 -6.36
C PHE A 179 -9.08 17.81 -7.52
N GLU A 180 -9.48 19.08 -7.49
CA GLU A 180 -9.32 19.99 -8.63
C GLU A 180 -7.84 20.18 -9.01
N GLU A 181 -6.93 20.15 -8.04
CA GLU A 181 -5.50 20.28 -8.30
C GLU A 181 -4.91 19.11 -9.10
N ALA A 182 -5.59 17.95 -9.12
CA ALA A 182 -5.19 16.81 -9.93
C ALA A 182 -5.58 16.95 -11.41
N ARG A 183 -6.51 17.87 -11.75
CA ARG A 183 -7.03 18.04 -13.09
C ARG A 183 -5.95 18.28 -14.14
N ILE A 184 -5.08 19.24 -13.90
CA ILE A 184 -4.02 19.56 -14.87
C ILE A 184 -2.98 18.44 -14.98
N PRO A 185 -2.43 17.87 -13.90
CA PRO A 185 -1.52 16.72 -13.98
C PRO A 185 -2.11 15.50 -14.72
N ILE A 186 -3.40 15.19 -14.51
CA ILE A 186 -4.06 14.10 -15.25
C ILE A 186 -4.17 14.43 -16.75
N LEU A 187 -4.52 15.67 -17.11
CA LEU A 187 -4.58 16.11 -18.50
C LEU A 187 -3.21 16.08 -19.18
N GLU A 188 -2.14 16.45 -18.47
CA GLU A 188 -0.77 16.38 -18.97
C GLU A 188 -0.36 14.93 -19.27
N LEU A 189 -0.68 13.99 -18.38
CA LEU A 189 -0.46 12.56 -18.63
C LEU A 189 -1.25 12.06 -19.85
N LEU A 190 -2.51 12.46 -19.99
CA LEU A 190 -3.36 12.07 -21.12
C LEU A 190 -2.82 12.60 -22.45
N LEU A 191 -2.37 13.86 -22.49
CA LEU A 191 -1.99 14.55 -23.71
C LEU A 191 -0.53 14.34 -24.12
N SER A 192 0.31 13.84 -23.19
CA SER A 192 1.73 13.62 -23.47
C SER A 192 1.94 12.44 -24.43
N PRO A 193 2.63 12.64 -25.56
CA PRO A 193 2.93 11.55 -26.49
C PRO A 193 3.90 10.51 -25.93
N SER A 194 4.65 10.85 -24.86
CA SER A 194 5.57 9.94 -24.17
C SER A 194 4.87 9.04 -23.14
N THR A 195 3.61 9.33 -22.81
CA THR A 195 2.85 8.52 -21.85
C THR A 195 2.37 7.23 -22.48
N ALA A 196 2.60 6.11 -21.82
CA ALA A 196 2.13 4.80 -22.28
C ALA A 196 0.60 4.76 -22.44
N LYS A 197 0.11 4.09 -23.49
CA LYS A 197 -1.33 3.98 -23.79
C LYS A 197 -2.16 3.52 -22.61
N ARG A 198 -1.66 2.55 -21.83
CA ARG A 198 -2.36 2.05 -20.64
C ARG A 198 -2.55 3.15 -19.58
N VAL A 199 -1.58 4.04 -19.38
CA VAL A 199 -1.70 5.18 -18.46
C VAL A 199 -2.69 6.21 -19.00
N GLN A 200 -2.64 6.51 -20.31
CA GLN A 200 -3.61 7.41 -20.97
C GLN A 200 -5.06 6.92 -20.81
N THR A 201 -5.29 5.60 -20.95
CA THR A 201 -6.61 5.01 -20.74
C THR A 201 -7.11 5.25 -19.30
N HIS A 202 -6.28 5.02 -18.30
CA HIS A 202 -6.65 5.27 -16.90
C HIS A 202 -6.78 6.76 -16.57
N ALA A 203 -6.06 7.65 -17.30
CA ALA A 203 -6.26 9.10 -17.17
C ALA A 203 -7.66 9.52 -17.66
N ILE A 204 -8.15 8.94 -18.78
CA ILE A 204 -9.52 9.13 -19.24
C ILE A 204 -10.53 8.65 -18.19
N GLU A 205 -10.33 7.45 -17.66
CA GLU A 205 -11.19 6.87 -16.61
C GLU A 205 -11.19 7.72 -15.33
N ALA A 206 -10.02 8.23 -14.93
CA ALA A 206 -9.90 9.09 -13.75
C ALA A 206 -10.66 10.42 -13.93
N LEU A 207 -10.51 11.10 -15.07
CA LEU A 207 -11.27 12.32 -15.40
C LEU A 207 -12.78 12.07 -15.45
N TYR A 208 -13.19 10.91 -15.95
CA TYR A 208 -14.60 10.52 -16.00
C TYR A 208 -15.17 10.28 -14.60
N THR A 209 -14.49 9.47 -13.78
CA THR A 209 -14.97 9.06 -12.44
C THR A 209 -14.97 10.23 -11.46
N SER A 210 -13.96 11.10 -11.54
CA SER A 210 -13.85 12.31 -10.70
C SER A 210 -14.71 13.46 -11.17
N ALA A 211 -15.34 13.34 -12.36
CA ALA A 211 -16.08 14.41 -13.03
C ALA A 211 -15.27 15.73 -13.21
N LEU A 212 -13.95 15.63 -13.34
CA LEU A 212 -13.09 16.78 -13.62
C LEU A 212 -13.24 17.22 -15.07
N SER A 213 -13.43 18.53 -15.29
CA SER A 213 -13.65 19.11 -16.62
C SER A 213 -12.34 19.21 -17.41
N VAL A 214 -12.41 18.91 -18.73
CA VAL A 214 -11.29 19.15 -19.66
C VAL A 214 -11.30 20.58 -20.25
N GLN A 215 -12.02 21.51 -19.64
CA GLN A 215 -12.11 22.89 -20.10
C GLN A 215 -10.71 23.50 -20.32
N GLY A 216 -10.51 24.17 -21.44
CA GLY A 216 -9.21 24.68 -21.88
C GLY A 216 -8.35 23.69 -22.68
N TYR A 217 -8.71 22.40 -22.67
CA TYR A 217 -8.00 21.33 -23.40
C TYR A 217 -8.93 20.53 -24.33
N ARG A 218 -10.16 21.00 -24.54
CA ARG A 218 -11.23 20.28 -25.23
C ARG A 218 -10.78 19.68 -26.55
N GLU A 219 -10.29 20.51 -27.47
CA GLU A 219 -9.92 20.10 -28.83
C GLU A 219 -8.84 18.99 -28.81
N LYS A 220 -7.85 19.13 -27.92
CA LYS A 220 -6.76 18.16 -27.79
C LYS A 220 -7.26 16.84 -27.23
N VAL A 221 -8.17 16.87 -26.26
CA VAL A 221 -8.75 15.67 -25.66
C VAL A 221 -9.68 14.98 -26.67
N GLU A 222 -10.59 15.72 -27.35
CA GLU A 222 -11.49 15.16 -28.37
C GLU A 222 -10.71 14.43 -29.48
N ALA A 223 -9.57 14.94 -29.89
CA ALA A 223 -8.73 14.31 -30.92
C ALA A 223 -8.15 12.95 -30.49
N LEU A 224 -8.07 12.66 -29.18
CA LEU A 224 -7.56 11.39 -28.62
C LEU A 224 -8.68 10.41 -28.27
N LEU A 225 -9.92 10.90 -28.09
CA LEU A 225 -11.01 10.05 -27.68
C LEU A 225 -11.43 9.09 -28.78
N GLN A 226 -11.73 7.87 -28.36
CA GLN A 226 -12.33 6.83 -29.19
C GLN A 226 -13.60 6.31 -28.51
N PRO A 227 -14.59 5.82 -29.28
CA PRO A 227 -15.75 5.18 -28.67
C PRO A 227 -15.32 4.12 -27.63
N PRO A 228 -16.00 4.04 -26.48
CA PRO A 228 -17.30 4.67 -26.17
C PRO A 228 -17.23 6.09 -25.58
N TRP A 229 -16.06 6.73 -25.52
CA TRP A 229 -15.86 8.02 -24.85
C TRP A 229 -16.23 9.22 -25.71
N TYR A 230 -16.86 10.22 -25.10
CA TYR A 230 -17.14 11.52 -25.71
C TYR A 230 -17.17 12.64 -24.66
N LEU A 231 -17.13 13.90 -25.09
CA LEU A 231 -17.26 15.07 -24.22
C LEU A 231 -18.66 15.69 -24.34
N ASN A 232 -19.30 15.96 -23.20
CA ASN A 232 -20.53 16.77 -23.19
C ASN A 232 -20.22 18.27 -23.35
N ARG A 233 -21.28 19.13 -23.37
CA ARG A 233 -21.11 20.59 -23.54
C ARG A 233 -20.28 21.25 -22.44
N ALA A 234 -20.35 20.73 -21.20
CA ALA A 234 -19.59 21.23 -20.05
C ALA A 234 -18.11 20.80 -20.04
N GLY A 235 -17.66 20.01 -21.04
CA GLY A 235 -16.29 19.48 -21.08
C GLY A 235 -16.06 18.33 -20.12
N LEU A 236 -17.11 17.59 -19.75
CA LEU A 236 -17.01 16.40 -18.94
C LEU A 236 -17.01 15.15 -19.84
N LEU A 237 -16.17 14.19 -19.49
CA LEU A 237 -16.16 12.87 -20.14
C LEU A 237 -17.46 12.11 -19.86
N ARG A 238 -17.95 11.41 -20.89
CA ARG A 238 -19.14 10.56 -20.85
C ARG A 238 -18.91 9.29 -21.65
N ARG A 239 -19.71 8.26 -21.40
CA ARG A 239 -19.68 6.98 -22.11
C ARG A 239 -21.01 6.74 -22.85
N LEU A 240 -20.94 6.32 -24.10
CA LEU A 240 -22.11 6.03 -24.95
C LEU A 240 -22.96 4.85 -24.46
N ASP A 241 -22.37 3.92 -23.71
CA ASP A 241 -23.03 2.73 -23.17
C ASP A 241 -23.77 2.98 -21.84
N GLN A 242 -23.73 4.21 -21.32
CA GLN A 242 -24.45 4.62 -20.11
C GLN A 242 -25.59 5.57 -20.48
N ALA A 243 -26.79 5.31 -19.91
CA ALA A 243 -27.95 6.17 -20.11
C ALA A 243 -27.63 7.62 -19.64
N PRO A 244 -28.08 8.65 -20.35
CA PRO A 244 -27.88 10.03 -19.94
C PRO A 244 -28.49 10.27 -18.57
N THR A 245 -27.74 10.98 -17.72
CA THR A 245 -28.24 11.42 -16.42
C THR A 245 -29.38 12.42 -16.60
N LYS A 246 -30.33 12.46 -15.64
CA LYS A 246 -31.52 13.35 -15.71
C LYS A 246 -31.22 14.84 -15.90
N GLU A 247 -29.98 15.27 -15.79
CA GLU A 247 -29.53 16.66 -15.99
C GLU A 247 -29.12 16.96 -17.46
N GLU A 248 -29.06 15.94 -18.32
CA GLU A 248 -28.62 16.07 -19.72
C GLU A 248 -29.79 15.99 -20.72
N ALA A 249 -31.04 15.80 -20.26
CA ALA A 249 -32.27 15.80 -21.03
C ALA A 249 -32.96 17.23 -20.96
#